data_0cf01eafe42f358f2895297e679a86cc
#
_entry.id   0cf01eafe42f358f2895297e679a86cc
#
_cell.length_a   1.000
_cell.length_b   1.000
_cell.length_c   1.000
_cell.angle_alpha   90.00
_cell.angle_beta   90.00
_cell.angle_gamma   90.00
#
_symmetry.space_group_name_H-M   'P 1'
#
loop_
_entity.id
_entity.type
_entity.pdbx_description
1 polymer ?
#
loop_
_entity_poly.entity_id
_entity_poly.type
_entity_poly.pdbx_seq_one_letter_code
_entity_poly.pdbx_strand_id
1 'polypeptide(L)'
;MNEGTRFGRTVIVAVAGDLVDQNVDALVHPANSRGLIGTASPRSLRILGGVEIERDAMEQAPLELGSAILTGPGQLADSGVRGVIHAVVQPTLGAPVKLDTVRRAVKAALEVADANRFRSIALPAMGAGTSVEGRERTLVWQAIVEEIVAYLRRTTTRLNRVVLVSRFEDDIANITAVSARARERLWNRPV
;
A
#
# COMPACT_ATOMS: atom_id res chain seq x y z
N MET A 1 17.96 -10.94 7.35
CA MET A 1 16.90 -10.68 6.34
C MET A 1 15.58 -11.15 6.91
N ASN A 2 14.57 -10.30 6.95
CA ASN A 2 13.24 -10.70 7.45
C ASN A 2 12.57 -11.57 6.38
N GLU A 3 12.39 -12.87 6.66
CA GLU A 3 11.85 -13.84 5.70
C GLU A 3 10.38 -13.60 5.34
N GLY A 4 9.70 -12.72 6.05
CA GLY A 4 8.28 -12.40 5.84
C GLY A 4 7.33 -13.55 6.20
N THR A 5 6.02 -13.28 6.10
CA THR A 5 4.98 -14.28 6.34
C THR A 5 4.38 -14.74 5.01
N ARG A 6 4.39 -16.06 4.76
CA ARG A 6 3.91 -16.65 3.51
C ARG A 6 2.42 -16.98 3.55
N PHE A 7 1.72 -16.60 2.47
CA PHE A 7 0.31 -16.89 2.20
C PHE A 7 0.19 -17.50 0.79
N GLY A 8 0.14 -18.81 0.68
CA GLY A 8 0.21 -19.48 -0.62
C GLY A 8 1.52 -19.16 -1.35
N ARG A 9 1.41 -18.56 -2.55
CA ARG A 9 2.58 -18.11 -3.32
C ARG A 9 3.09 -16.72 -2.92
N THR A 10 2.30 -15.94 -2.21
CA THR A 10 2.63 -14.57 -1.84
C THR A 10 3.35 -14.50 -0.50
N VAL A 11 4.38 -13.68 -0.40
CA VAL A 11 5.05 -13.35 0.85
C VAL A 11 4.76 -11.90 1.22
N ILE A 12 4.29 -11.67 2.44
CA ILE A 12 4.17 -10.33 3.04
C ILE A 12 5.43 -10.08 3.84
N VAL A 13 6.15 -9.00 3.53
CA VAL A 13 7.41 -8.61 4.17
C VAL A 13 7.24 -7.23 4.80
N ALA A 14 7.69 -7.07 6.04
CA ALA A 14 7.80 -5.77 6.70
C ALA A 14 9.20 -5.20 6.52
N VAL A 15 9.33 -3.94 6.08
CA VAL A 15 10.61 -3.28 5.80
C VAL A 15 10.62 -1.88 6.39
N ALA A 16 11.69 -1.56 7.13
CA ALA A 16 11.98 -0.20 7.55
C ALA A 16 12.63 0.57 6.38
N GLY A 17 12.14 1.77 6.10
CA GLY A 17 12.70 2.60 5.03
C GLY A 17 11.68 3.44 4.29
N ASP A 18 12.06 3.89 3.10
CA ASP A 18 11.18 4.68 2.23
C ASP A 18 10.51 3.81 1.17
N LEU A 19 9.31 4.23 0.76
CA LEU A 19 8.51 3.52 -0.24
C LEU A 19 9.23 3.41 -1.58
N VAL A 20 9.90 4.46 -2.01
CA VAL A 20 10.55 4.54 -3.32
C VAL A 20 11.83 3.70 -3.44
N ASP A 21 12.40 3.30 -2.31
CA ASP A 21 13.60 2.45 -2.26
C ASP A 21 13.27 0.96 -2.41
N GLN A 22 11.99 0.63 -2.56
CA GLN A 22 11.58 -0.77 -2.65
C GLN A 22 11.69 -1.29 -4.10
N ASN A 23 12.44 -2.37 -4.26
CA ASN A 23 12.55 -3.06 -5.55
C ASN A 23 11.29 -3.91 -5.79
N VAL A 24 10.28 -3.29 -6.40
CA VAL A 24 8.96 -3.88 -6.71
C VAL A 24 8.43 -3.37 -8.04
N ASP A 25 7.45 -4.08 -8.63
CA ASP A 25 6.81 -3.67 -9.88
C ASP A 25 5.99 -2.38 -9.72
N ALA A 26 5.29 -2.20 -8.60
CA ALA A 26 4.49 -1.00 -8.40
C ALA A 26 4.53 -0.51 -6.95
N LEU A 27 4.46 0.81 -6.80
CA LEU A 27 4.33 1.50 -5.51
C LEU A 27 2.88 1.87 -5.27
N VAL A 28 2.37 1.65 -4.06
CA VAL A 28 1.03 2.08 -3.67
C VAL A 28 1.12 3.35 -2.84
N HIS A 29 0.57 4.44 -3.37
CA HIS A 29 0.54 5.75 -2.74
C HIS A 29 -0.80 6.01 -2.08
N PRO A 30 -0.87 6.38 -0.78
CA PRO A 30 -2.10 6.84 -0.13
C PRO A 30 -2.53 8.17 -0.73
N ALA A 31 -3.59 8.16 -1.51
CA ALA A 31 -4.06 9.32 -2.26
C ALA A 31 -5.27 10.00 -1.64
N ASN A 32 -5.56 11.19 -2.11
CA ASN A 32 -6.81 11.92 -1.86
C ASN A 32 -7.64 12.03 -3.15
N SER A 33 -8.91 12.42 -3.02
CA SER A 33 -9.83 12.50 -4.15
C SER A 33 -9.44 13.53 -5.22
N ARG A 34 -8.46 14.40 -4.95
CA ARG A 34 -7.95 15.37 -5.93
C ARG A 34 -6.71 14.89 -6.68
N GLY A 35 -6.15 13.74 -6.32
CA GLY A 35 -4.92 13.22 -6.94
C GLY A 35 -3.64 13.98 -6.54
N LEU A 36 -3.72 14.87 -5.53
CA LEU A 36 -2.59 15.68 -5.10
C LEU A 36 -1.60 14.84 -4.27
N ILE A 37 -0.31 14.99 -4.52
CA ILE A 37 0.76 14.42 -3.71
C ILE A 37 1.21 15.51 -2.73
N GLY A 38 0.76 15.42 -1.48
CA GLY A 38 1.06 16.41 -0.46
C GLY A 38 2.50 16.34 0.04
N THR A 39 2.88 17.38 0.80
CA THR A 39 4.22 17.48 1.41
C THR A 39 4.47 16.47 2.53
N ALA A 40 3.41 15.96 3.18
CA ALA A 40 3.48 14.91 4.18
C ALA A 40 3.51 13.50 3.57
N SER A 41 3.13 13.37 2.30
CA SER A 41 3.36 12.18 1.50
C SER A 41 4.85 12.02 1.24
N PRO A 42 5.36 10.82 0.98
CA PRO A 42 6.79 10.64 0.82
C PRO A 42 7.34 11.71 -0.14
N ARG A 43 8.08 12.66 0.40
CA ARG A 43 8.76 13.69 -0.42
C ARG A 43 9.53 13.05 -1.55
N SER A 44 9.96 11.83 -1.30
CA SER A 44 10.65 10.96 -2.21
C SER A 44 9.82 10.59 -3.45
N LEU A 45 8.52 10.29 -3.34
CA LEU A 45 7.69 9.97 -4.52
C LEU A 45 7.59 11.17 -5.47
N ARG A 46 7.38 12.38 -4.95
CA ARG A 46 7.32 13.59 -5.76
C ARG A 46 8.69 14.02 -6.30
N ILE A 47 9.74 13.88 -5.47
CA ILE A 47 11.10 14.29 -5.84
C ILE A 47 11.73 13.29 -6.83
N LEU A 48 11.62 12.00 -6.54
CA LEU A 48 12.27 10.95 -7.33
C LEU A 48 11.41 10.44 -8.47
N GLY A 49 10.08 10.54 -8.35
CA GLY A 49 9.14 10.11 -9.39
C GLY A 49 8.82 11.18 -10.44
N GLY A 50 9.06 12.45 -10.12
CA GLY A 50 8.72 13.57 -11.00
C GLY A 50 7.30 14.06 -10.82
N VAL A 51 7.01 15.21 -11.47
CA VAL A 51 5.69 15.88 -11.39
C VAL A 51 4.62 15.18 -12.24
N GLU A 52 5.03 14.33 -13.15
CA GLU A 52 4.15 13.60 -14.07
C GLU A 52 3.19 12.68 -13.31
N ILE A 53 3.67 12.02 -12.26
CA ILE A 53 2.85 11.11 -11.44
C ILE A 53 1.66 11.86 -10.82
N GLU A 54 1.92 13.06 -10.27
CA GLU A 54 0.86 13.88 -9.67
C GLU A 54 -0.09 14.43 -10.75
N ARG A 55 0.45 14.94 -11.84
CA ARG A 55 -0.34 15.45 -12.97
C ARG A 55 -1.29 14.38 -13.52
N ASP A 56 -0.78 13.19 -13.80
CA ASP A 56 -1.56 12.09 -14.36
C ASP A 56 -2.64 11.59 -13.37
N ALA A 57 -2.40 11.68 -12.08
CA ALA A 57 -3.40 11.40 -11.05
C ALA A 57 -4.48 12.50 -10.99
N MET A 58 -4.08 13.77 -11.08
CA MET A 58 -5.01 14.91 -11.10
C MET A 58 -5.89 14.93 -12.34
N GLU A 59 -5.40 14.50 -13.49
CA GLU A 59 -6.19 14.39 -14.74
C GLU A 59 -7.33 13.37 -14.62
N GLN A 60 -7.20 12.39 -13.73
CA GLN A 60 -8.23 11.39 -13.45
C GLN A 60 -9.18 11.81 -12.31
N ALA A 61 -8.93 12.96 -11.65
CA ALA A 61 -9.78 13.45 -10.56
C ALA A 61 -11.16 13.94 -11.09
N PRO A 62 -12.23 13.89 -10.28
CA PRO A 62 -12.27 13.50 -8.87
C PRO A 62 -12.22 11.97 -8.68
N LEU A 63 -11.37 11.52 -7.75
CA LEU A 63 -11.20 10.11 -7.43
C LEU A 63 -12.16 9.67 -6.31
N GLU A 64 -12.78 8.51 -6.46
CA GLU A 64 -13.71 7.98 -5.47
C GLU A 64 -12.99 7.45 -4.22
N LEU A 65 -13.52 7.75 -3.03
CA LEU A 65 -12.98 7.22 -1.77
C LEU A 65 -13.10 5.70 -1.68
N GLY A 66 -11.98 5.05 -1.40
CA GLY A 66 -11.88 3.59 -1.35
C GLY A 66 -11.58 2.95 -2.69
N SER A 67 -11.43 3.72 -3.76
CA SER A 67 -10.95 3.24 -5.07
C SER A 67 -9.43 3.28 -5.18
N ALA A 68 -8.91 2.80 -6.30
CA ALA A 68 -7.51 2.99 -6.69
C ALA A 68 -7.39 3.23 -8.20
N ILE A 69 -6.44 4.06 -8.59
CA ILE A 69 -6.08 4.31 -10.00
C ILE A 69 -4.60 4.01 -10.22
N LEU A 70 -4.22 3.85 -11.47
CA LEU A 70 -2.83 3.65 -11.89
C LEU A 70 -2.35 4.86 -12.69
N THR A 71 -1.13 5.29 -12.39
CA THR A 71 -0.35 6.20 -13.25
C THR A 71 0.95 5.55 -13.69
N GLY A 72 1.63 6.17 -14.64
CA GLY A 72 2.99 5.79 -14.99
C GLY A 72 3.96 5.93 -13.81
N PRO A 73 5.15 5.35 -13.90
CA PRO A 73 6.15 5.38 -12.84
C PRO A 73 6.95 6.70 -12.81
N GLY A 74 6.80 7.59 -13.81
CA GLY A 74 7.65 8.75 -13.97
C GLY A 74 9.13 8.35 -14.04
N GLN A 75 9.99 9.11 -13.38
CA GLN A 75 11.45 8.85 -13.32
C GLN A 75 11.80 7.58 -12.52
N LEU A 76 10.88 7.01 -11.75
CA LEU A 76 11.09 5.73 -11.03
C LEU A 76 11.19 4.52 -11.99
N ALA A 77 10.88 4.70 -13.27
CA ALA A 77 11.09 3.68 -14.30
C ALA A 77 12.55 3.19 -14.33
N ASP A 78 13.50 4.08 -14.12
CA ASP A 78 14.94 3.77 -14.09
C ASP A 78 15.32 2.83 -12.94
N SER A 79 14.51 2.80 -11.88
CA SER A 79 14.65 1.89 -10.72
C SER A 79 13.84 0.59 -10.89
N GLY A 80 13.24 0.35 -12.06
CA GLY A 80 12.47 -0.84 -12.37
C GLY A 80 10.99 -0.80 -11.92
N VAL A 81 10.53 0.33 -11.38
CA VAL A 81 9.11 0.54 -11.06
C VAL A 81 8.33 0.71 -12.37
N ARG A 82 7.20 0.00 -12.49
CA ARG A 82 6.37 -0.03 -13.69
C ARG A 82 5.11 0.83 -13.58
N GLY A 83 4.76 1.25 -12.36
CA GLY A 83 3.61 2.12 -12.11
C GLY A 83 3.45 2.53 -10.67
N VAL A 84 2.63 3.57 -10.46
CA VAL A 84 2.21 4.03 -9.14
C VAL A 84 0.71 3.85 -9.02
N ILE A 85 0.28 3.08 -8.02
CA ILE A 85 -1.12 2.84 -7.70
C ILE A 85 -1.54 3.85 -6.63
N HIS A 86 -2.47 4.72 -6.94
CA HIS A 86 -3.00 5.71 -6.01
C HIS A 86 -4.23 5.14 -5.30
N ALA A 87 -4.07 4.69 -4.06
CA ALA A 87 -5.13 4.17 -3.22
C ALA A 87 -5.83 5.32 -2.49
N VAL A 88 -7.09 5.62 -2.81
CA VAL A 88 -7.79 6.83 -2.39
C VAL A 88 -8.37 6.64 -0.99
N VAL A 89 -7.71 7.21 0.02
CA VAL A 89 -8.07 7.01 1.44
C VAL A 89 -8.66 8.24 2.11
N GLN A 90 -8.54 9.43 1.51
CA GLN A 90 -9.02 10.68 2.10
C GLN A 90 -9.62 11.62 1.06
N PRO A 91 -10.62 12.46 1.42
CA PRO A 91 -11.22 13.38 0.46
C PRO A 91 -10.28 14.52 0.06
N THR A 92 -9.52 15.02 1.02
CA THR A 92 -8.53 16.09 0.85
C THR A 92 -7.28 15.77 1.66
N LEU A 93 -6.17 16.43 1.34
CA LEU A 93 -4.93 16.29 2.10
C LEU A 93 -5.16 16.63 3.59
N GLY A 94 -4.69 15.76 4.48
CA GLY A 94 -4.78 15.91 5.92
C GLY A 94 -6.15 15.61 6.53
N ALA A 95 -7.15 15.24 5.72
CA ALA A 95 -8.45 14.84 6.25
C ALA A 95 -8.35 13.52 7.04
N PRO A 96 -9.19 13.32 8.07
CA PRO A 96 -9.25 12.06 8.79
C PRO A 96 -9.55 10.86 7.87
N VAL A 97 -8.91 9.73 8.15
CA VAL A 97 -9.09 8.50 7.39
C VAL A 97 -9.87 7.48 8.21
N LYS A 98 -10.84 6.82 7.57
CA LYS A 98 -11.63 5.74 8.18
C LYS A 98 -11.01 4.39 7.81
N LEU A 99 -10.93 3.46 8.76
CA LEU A 99 -10.38 2.11 8.53
C LEU A 99 -11.13 1.35 7.42
N ASP A 100 -12.46 1.53 7.31
CA ASP A 100 -13.23 0.93 6.22
C ASP A 100 -12.79 1.46 4.85
N THR A 101 -12.50 2.76 4.74
CA THR A 101 -11.95 3.34 3.50
C THR A 101 -10.58 2.78 3.19
N VAL A 102 -9.73 2.58 4.21
CA VAL A 102 -8.42 1.92 4.03
C VAL A 102 -8.59 0.51 3.47
N ARG A 103 -9.49 -0.30 4.05
CA ARG A 103 -9.75 -1.67 3.57
C ARG A 103 -10.18 -1.68 2.10
N ARG A 104 -11.15 -0.85 1.72
CA ARG A 104 -11.60 -0.75 0.33
C ARG A 104 -10.48 -0.30 -0.61
N ALA A 105 -9.70 0.70 -0.23
CA ALA A 105 -8.58 1.21 -1.03
C ALA A 105 -7.46 0.17 -1.19
N VAL A 106 -7.15 -0.60 -0.14
CA VAL A 106 -6.20 -1.73 -0.22
C VAL A 106 -6.69 -2.78 -1.19
N LYS A 107 -7.96 -3.19 -1.08
CA LYS A 107 -8.56 -4.15 -2.02
C LYS A 107 -8.48 -3.65 -3.45
N ALA A 108 -8.89 -2.41 -3.70
CA ALA A 108 -8.82 -1.80 -5.02
C ALA A 108 -7.39 -1.72 -5.57
N ALA A 109 -6.40 -1.41 -4.71
CA ALA A 109 -5.00 -1.41 -5.11
C ALA A 109 -4.50 -2.80 -5.53
N LEU A 110 -4.93 -3.86 -4.84
CA LEU A 110 -4.60 -5.25 -5.21
C LEU A 110 -5.26 -5.64 -6.55
N GLU A 111 -6.51 -5.23 -6.78
CA GLU A 111 -7.22 -5.44 -8.04
C GLU A 111 -6.52 -4.72 -9.21
N VAL A 112 -6.08 -3.47 -9.01
CA VAL A 112 -5.28 -2.72 -10.00
C VAL A 112 -3.96 -3.42 -10.28
N ALA A 113 -3.28 -3.91 -9.23
CA ALA A 113 -2.03 -4.65 -9.38
C ALA A 113 -2.19 -5.92 -10.22
N ASP A 114 -3.24 -6.70 -9.98
CA ASP A 114 -3.53 -7.92 -10.73
C ASP A 114 -3.94 -7.64 -12.18
N ALA A 115 -4.78 -6.62 -12.41
CA ALA A 115 -5.19 -6.20 -13.76
C ALA A 115 -3.99 -5.81 -14.62
N ASN A 116 -2.95 -5.22 -14.01
CA ASN A 116 -1.72 -4.81 -14.67
C ASN A 116 -0.61 -5.88 -14.60
N ARG A 117 -0.92 -7.08 -14.13
CA ARG A 117 0.00 -8.23 -14.04
C ARG A 117 1.27 -7.94 -13.26
N PHE A 118 1.19 -7.09 -12.23
CA PHE A 118 2.29 -6.87 -11.31
C PHE A 118 2.50 -8.10 -10.42
N ARG A 119 3.75 -8.41 -10.13
CA ARG A 119 4.14 -9.53 -9.27
C ARG A 119 4.51 -9.08 -7.87
N SER A 120 4.89 -7.81 -7.72
CA SER A 120 5.30 -7.24 -6.44
C SER A 120 4.78 -5.82 -6.28
N ILE A 121 4.35 -5.50 -5.07
CA ILE A 121 3.93 -4.14 -4.70
C ILE A 121 4.52 -3.76 -3.35
N ALA A 122 4.72 -2.46 -3.14
CA ALA A 122 5.07 -1.91 -1.84
C ALA A 122 4.03 -0.87 -1.42
N LEU A 123 3.63 -0.89 -0.17
CA LEU A 123 2.65 0.07 0.38
C LEU A 123 3.00 0.48 1.80
N PRO A 124 2.79 1.77 2.15
CA PRO A 124 2.97 2.28 3.50
C PRO A 124 1.68 2.14 4.32
N ALA A 125 1.73 2.51 5.60
CA ALA A 125 0.53 2.66 6.41
C ALA A 125 -0.39 3.74 5.80
N MET A 126 -1.56 3.34 5.33
CA MET A 126 -2.51 4.24 4.71
C MET A 126 -3.34 4.95 5.78
N GLY A 127 -3.25 6.27 5.83
CA GLY A 127 -4.02 7.08 6.79
C GLY A 127 -3.40 7.20 8.18
N ALA A 128 -2.30 6.52 8.46
CA ALA A 128 -1.49 6.79 9.62
C ALA A 128 -0.50 7.91 9.28
N GLY A 129 -0.95 9.15 9.27
CA GLY A 129 -0.06 10.31 9.15
C GLY A 129 0.97 10.33 10.29
N THR A 130 1.96 11.20 10.20
CA THR A 130 3.01 11.38 11.23
C THR A 130 2.46 11.76 12.61
N SER A 131 1.19 12.17 12.68
CA SER A 131 0.46 12.53 13.91
C SER A 131 -0.25 11.36 14.58
N VAL A 132 -0.31 10.18 13.95
CA VAL A 132 -0.96 8.99 14.51
C VAL A 132 0.09 8.12 15.18
N GLU A 133 0.02 7.96 16.49
CA GLU A 133 0.98 7.22 17.29
C GLU A 133 0.40 5.92 17.86
N GLY A 134 1.28 4.94 18.08
CA GLY A 134 1.03 3.79 18.92
C GLY A 134 -0.12 2.90 18.43
N ARG A 135 -1.16 2.76 19.27
CA ARG A 135 -2.26 1.79 19.07
C ARG A 135 -3.06 2.02 17.77
N GLU A 136 -3.20 3.25 17.33
CA GLU A 136 -3.93 3.57 16.10
C GLU A 136 -3.18 3.09 14.86
N ARG A 137 -1.85 3.22 14.81
CA ARG A 137 -1.04 2.64 13.71
C ARG A 137 -1.16 1.13 13.67
N THR A 138 -1.21 0.47 14.81
CA THR A 138 -1.43 -0.99 14.89
C THR A 138 -2.75 -1.38 14.23
N LEU A 139 -3.82 -0.64 14.46
CA LEU A 139 -5.13 -0.92 13.85
C LEU A 139 -5.11 -0.71 12.34
N VAL A 140 -4.37 0.29 11.86
CA VAL A 140 -4.19 0.51 10.41
C VAL A 140 -3.43 -0.65 9.78
N TRP A 141 -2.31 -1.09 10.37
CA TRP A 141 -1.57 -2.24 9.88
C TRP A 141 -2.39 -3.52 9.93
N GLN A 142 -3.17 -3.70 10.98
CA GLN A 142 -4.09 -4.84 11.08
C GLN A 142 -5.12 -4.82 9.95
N ALA A 143 -5.76 -3.68 9.69
CA ALA A 143 -6.73 -3.53 8.60
C ALA A 143 -6.12 -3.83 7.24
N ILE A 144 -4.91 -3.34 6.97
CA ILE A 144 -4.18 -3.57 5.72
C ILE A 144 -3.87 -5.07 5.55
N VAL A 145 -3.26 -5.70 6.55
CA VAL A 145 -2.85 -7.11 6.47
C VAL A 145 -4.07 -8.03 6.33
N GLU A 146 -5.12 -7.80 7.12
CA GLU A 146 -6.35 -8.60 7.04
C GLU A 146 -7.00 -8.51 5.67
N GLU A 147 -7.03 -7.32 5.05
CA GLU A 147 -7.60 -7.14 3.72
C GLU A 147 -6.75 -7.82 2.64
N ILE A 148 -5.41 -7.70 2.71
CA ILE A 148 -4.51 -8.43 1.81
C ILE A 148 -4.76 -9.93 1.93
N VAL A 149 -4.81 -10.48 3.14
CA VAL A 149 -5.03 -11.92 3.37
C VAL A 149 -6.41 -12.35 2.86
N ALA A 150 -7.45 -11.54 3.09
CA ALA A 150 -8.79 -11.82 2.59
C ALA A 150 -8.83 -11.85 1.05
N TYR A 151 -8.13 -10.91 0.41
CA TYR A 151 -7.97 -10.88 -1.04
C TYR A 151 -7.26 -12.14 -1.58
N LEU A 152 -6.10 -12.48 -1.01
CA LEU A 152 -5.31 -13.65 -1.40
C LEU A 152 -6.06 -14.99 -1.25
N ARG A 153 -7.02 -15.07 -0.33
CA ARG A 153 -7.86 -16.27 -0.15
C ARG A 153 -8.95 -16.41 -1.19
N ARG A 154 -9.45 -15.31 -1.73
CA ARG A 154 -10.62 -15.28 -2.62
C ARG A 154 -10.25 -15.16 -4.08
N THR A 155 -9.01 -14.78 -4.38
CA THR A 155 -8.58 -14.41 -5.73
C THR A 155 -7.33 -15.17 -6.11
N THR A 156 -7.31 -15.70 -7.34
CA THR A 156 -6.06 -16.20 -7.93
C THR A 156 -5.26 -15.00 -8.41
N THR A 157 -4.20 -14.65 -7.69
CA THR A 157 -3.34 -13.51 -7.97
C THR A 157 -1.98 -13.92 -8.53
N ARG A 158 -1.34 -12.99 -9.26
CA ARG A 158 0.06 -13.12 -9.69
C ARG A 158 1.04 -12.53 -8.68
N LEU A 159 0.55 -11.80 -7.68
CA LEU A 159 1.38 -11.23 -6.63
C LEU A 159 2.11 -12.33 -5.88
N ASN A 160 3.44 -12.26 -5.88
CA ASN A 160 4.31 -13.14 -5.11
C ASN A 160 4.98 -12.41 -3.94
N ARG A 161 4.96 -11.08 -3.94
CA ARG A 161 5.57 -10.26 -2.88
C ARG A 161 4.75 -9.00 -2.62
N VAL A 162 4.42 -8.78 -1.35
CA VAL A 162 3.82 -7.54 -0.83
C VAL A 162 4.73 -6.98 0.26
N VAL A 163 5.27 -5.79 0.04
CA VAL A 163 6.18 -5.12 0.97
C VAL A 163 5.39 -4.07 1.74
N LEU A 164 5.31 -4.22 3.05
CA LEU A 164 4.74 -3.23 3.98
C LEU A 164 5.87 -2.37 4.51
N VAL A 165 5.86 -1.10 4.16
CA VAL A 165 6.99 -0.18 4.42
C VAL A 165 6.63 0.80 5.51
N SER A 166 7.47 0.92 6.51
CA SER A 166 7.36 1.95 7.54
C SER A 166 8.71 2.64 7.78
N ARG A 167 8.67 3.92 8.12
CA ARG A 167 9.84 4.67 8.60
C ARG A 167 10.12 4.45 10.09
N PHE A 168 9.21 3.77 10.79
CA PHE A 168 9.31 3.51 12.21
C PHE A 168 9.71 2.05 12.44
N GLU A 169 10.82 1.83 13.10
CA GLU A 169 11.34 0.50 13.46
C GLU A 169 10.31 -0.32 14.25
N ASP A 170 9.58 0.32 15.18
CA ASP A 170 8.55 -0.34 16.00
C ASP A 170 7.42 -0.93 15.18
N ASP A 171 7.12 -0.35 14.01
CA ASP A 171 6.08 -0.88 13.12
C ASP A 171 6.48 -2.23 12.52
N ILE A 172 7.78 -2.49 12.32
CA ILE A 172 8.25 -3.72 11.68
C ILE A 172 7.90 -4.94 12.52
N ALA A 173 8.15 -4.88 13.83
CA ALA A 173 7.77 -5.95 14.76
C ALA A 173 6.24 -6.11 14.80
N ASN A 174 5.51 -4.99 14.80
CA ASN A 174 4.06 -4.96 14.82
C ASN A 174 3.45 -5.59 13.54
N ILE A 175 3.91 -5.18 12.36
CA ILE A 175 3.46 -5.74 11.07
C ILE A 175 3.75 -7.25 11.02
N THR A 176 4.92 -7.67 11.47
CA THR A 176 5.30 -9.08 11.52
C THR A 176 4.35 -9.87 12.43
N ALA A 177 4.06 -9.36 13.63
CA ALA A 177 3.15 -9.99 14.57
C ALA A 177 1.70 -10.05 14.05
N VAL A 178 1.23 -8.97 13.40
CA VAL A 178 -0.10 -8.93 12.77
C VAL A 178 -0.18 -9.94 11.63
N SER A 179 0.85 -10.04 10.79
CA SER A 179 0.90 -11.00 9.68
C SER A 179 0.89 -12.44 10.16
N ALA A 180 1.65 -12.76 11.22
CA ALA A 180 1.63 -14.08 11.85
C ALA A 180 0.24 -14.44 12.39
N ARG A 181 -0.40 -13.54 13.14
CA ARG A 181 -1.77 -13.73 13.64
C ARG A 181 -2.79 -13.90 12.52
N ALA A 182 -2.67 -13.13 11.44
CA ALA A 182 -3.54 -13.26 10.27
C ALA A 182 -3.38 -14.62 9.58
N ARG A 183 -2.16 -15.15 9.51
CA ARG A 183 -1.91 -16.50 8.99
C ARG A 183 -2.62 -17.57 9.83
N GLU A 184 -2.53 -17.50 11.14
CA GLU A 184 -3.17 -18.48 12.04
C GLU A 184 -4.69 -18.37 12.01
N ARG A 185 -5.23 -17.15 12.10
CA ARG A 185 -6.66 -16.91 12.28
C ARG A 185 -7.48 -16.88 11.00
N LEU A 186 -6.89 -16.40 9.92
CA LEU A 186 -7.61 -16.17 8.67
C LEU A 186 -7.20 -17.16 7.58
N TRP A 187 -5.89 -17.42 7.43
CA TRP A 187 -5.39 -18.25 6.33
C TRP A 187 -5.56 -19.75 6.58
N ASN A 188 -5.21 -20.23 7.76
CA ASN A 188 -5.23 -21.65 8.10
C ASN A 188 -6.63 -22.19 8.51
N ARG A 189 -7.66 -21.34 8.57
CA ARG A 189 -9.02 -21.83 8.83
C ARG A 189 -9.59 -22.49 7.58
N PRO A 190 -10.20 -23.69 7.71
CA PRO A 190 -10.95 -24.26 6.59
C PRO A 190 -12.06 -23.29 6.16
N VAL A 191 -12.33 -23.23 4.86
CA VAL A 191 -13.44 -22.47 4.26
C VAL A 191 -14.74 -23.17 4.56
#